data_e72a3b454a8d933ea2e6a358ff3586a0
#
_entry.id   e72a3b454a8d933ea2e6a358ff3586a0
#
_cell.length_a   1.000
_cell.length_b   1.000
_cell.length_c   1.000
_cell.angle_alpha   90.00
_cell.angle_beta   90.00
_cell.angle_gamma   90.00
#
_symmetry.space_group_name_H-M   'P 1'
#
loop_
_entity.id
_entity.type
_entity.pdbx_description
1 polymer ?
#
loop_
_entity_poly.entity_id
_entity_poly.type
_entity_poly.pdbx_seq_one_letter_code
_entity_poly.pdbx_strand_id
1 'polypeptide(L)'
;MTDGTIVIIGANGKTGSRVEARLKAAGRLTLGVSRSTTPAFDWVDPSTWRAVLEGAKGAYLTYHPDLSVPEAENHIRMFCEVARDAGLEHVVLLSGRGEEGATRAEQVLRESGLAWNVVQASWFAQNFSESFMLDGIIAGELVLPAGTSREPFIDIDDIADVAVAAFMEPGLRN
;
A
#
# COMPACT_ATOMS: atom_id res chain seq x y z
N MET A 1 3.84 10.27 19.60
CA MET A 1 4.23 10.30 18.18
C MET A 1 5.33 9.28 18.02
N THR A 2 5.15 8.30 17.14
CA THR A 2 6.21 7.32 16.86
C THR A 2 7.33 8.03 16.11
N ASP A 3 8.38 8.43 16.83
CA ASP A 3 9.59 9.01 16.27
C ASP A 3 10.45 7.92 15.61
N GLY A 4 9.97 7.34 14.53
CA GLY A 4 10.69 6.29 13.82
C GLY A 4 10.46 6.36 12.32
N THR A 5 11.28 5.63 11.59
CA THR A 5 11.18 5.55 10.13
C THR A 5 9.88 4.85 9.71
N ILE A 6 9.22 5.39 8.69
CA ILE A 6 8.09 4.74 8.02
C ILE A 6 8.60 4.14 6.70
N VAL A 7 8.48 2.84 6.56
CA VAL A 7 8.83 2.13 5.33
C VAL A 7 7.68 2.27 4.32
N ILE A 8 8.00 2.61 3.07
CA ILE A 8 7.02 2.73 1.99
C ILE A 8 7.28 1.63 0.97
N ILE A 9 6.52 0.54 1.07
CA ILE A 9 6.62 -0.57 0.11
C ILE A 9 5.84 -0.19 -1.16
N GLY A 10 6.53 -0.29 -2.30
CA GLY A 10 6.00 0.20 -3.57
C GLY A 10 6.21 1.70 -3.78
N ALA A 11 7.30 2.26 -3.24
CA ALA A 11 7.62 3.70 -3.31
C ALA A 11 7.68 4.27 -4.74
N ASN A 12 7.98 3.44 -5.73
CA ASN A 12 8.00 3.85 -7.14
C ASN A 12 6.61 3.78 -7.81
N GLY A 13 5.59 3.29 -7.09
CA GLY A 13 4.21 3.21 -7.58
C GLY A 13 3.44 4.52 -7.40
N LYS A 14 2.26 4.58 -8.01
CA LYS A 14 1.39 5.77 -8.03
C LYS A 14 1.04 6.27 -6.61
N THR A 15 0.64 5.39 -5.72
CA THR A 15 0.25 5.74 -4.34
C THR A 15 1.46 5.88 -3.43
N GLY A 16 2.41 4.93 -3.48
CA GLY A 16 3.58 4.93 -2.61
C GLY A 16 4.44 6.18 -2.75
N SER A 17 4.68 6.65 -3.98
CA SER A 17 5.44 7.88 -4.23
C SER A 17 4.75 9.11 -3.63
N ARG A 18 3.43 9.19 -3.70
CA ARG A 18 2.65 10.31 -3.15
C ARG A 18 2.59 10.27 -1.61
N VAL A 19 2.42 9.10 -1.04
CA VAL A 19 2.48 8.91 0.43
C VAL A 19 3.86 9.31 0.96
N GLU A 20 4.93 8.84 0.32
CA GLU A 20 6.30 9.17 0.73
C GLU A 20 6.56 10.67 0.67
N ALA A 21 6.19 11.32 -0.44
CA ALA A 21 6.38 12.76 -0.62
C ALA A 21 5.66 13.58 0.47
N ARG A 22 4.41 13.22 0.80
CA ARG A 22 3.62 13.89 1.84
C ARG A 22 4.17 13.67 3.25
N LEU A 23 4.58 12.45 3.57
CA LEU A 23 5.21 12.16 4.86
C LEU A 23 6.52 12.93 5.03
N LYS A 24 7.36 13.01 3.98
CA LYS A 24 8.58 13.84 3.98
C LYS A 24 8.26 15.33 4.18
N ALA A 25 7.25 15.83 3.49
CA ALA A 25 6.79 17.21 3.64
C ALA A 25 6.27 17.52 5.06
N ALA A 26 5.69 16.50 5.74
CA ALA A 26 5.27 16.55 7.13
C ALA A 26 6.43 16.31 8.13
N GLY A 27 7.69 16.28 7.68
CA GLY A 27 8.87 16.09 8.52
C GLY A 27 9.08 14.67 9.04
N ARG A 28 8.44 13.64 8.42
CA ARG A 28 8.62 12.25 8.83
C ARG A 28 9.80 11.61 8.11
N LEU A 29 10.54 10.78 8.84
CA LEU A 29 11.56 9.94 8.23
C LEU A 29 10.89 8.80 7.46
N THR A 30 11.28 8.62 6.20
CA THR A 30 10.76 7.55 5.35
C THR A 30 11.88 6.76 4.70
N LEU A 31 11.62 5.48 4.45
CA LEU A 31 12.44 4.59 3.63
C LEU A 31 11.58 4.03 2.51
N GLY A 32 11.70 4.61 1.32
CA GLY A 32 11.01 4.11 0.13
C GLY A 32 11.72 2.89 -0.44
N VAL A 33 10.99 1.78 -0.60
CA VAL A 33 11.54 0.51 -1.10
C VAL A 33 10.73 -0.09 -2.23
N SER A 34 11.45 -0.79 -3.11
CA SER A 34 10.93 -1.54 -4.24
C SER A 34 11.95 -2.63 -4.62
N ARG A 35 11.65 -3.42 -5.64
CA ARG A 35 12.59 -4.41 -6.19
C ARG A 35 13.89 -3.80 -6.75
N SER A 36 13.88 -2.51 -7.07
CA SER A 36 15.03 -1.79 -7.68
C SER A 36 15.77 -0.85 -6.72
N THR A 37 15.39 -0.78 -5.46
CA THR A 37 16.05 0.05 -4.43
C THR A 37 17.16 -0.72 -3.71
N THR A 38 17.98 0.01 -2.94
CA THR A 38 18.96 -0.59 -2.02
C THR A 38 18.73 0.03 -0.63
N PRO A 39 18.26 -0.75 0.37
CA PRO A 39 17.87 -2.16 0.28
C PRO A 39 16.66 -2.40 -0.62
N ALA A 40 16.60 -3.59 -1.23
CA ALA A 40 15.46 -3.99 -2.06
C ALA A 40 14.35 -4.60 -1.20
N PHE A 41 13.11 -4.53 -1.72
CA PHE A 41 11.97 -5.27 -1.18
C PHE A 41 11.24 -6.00 -2.31
N ASP A 42 11.04 -7.31 -2.16
CA ASP A 42 10.25 -8.13 -3.08
C ASP A 42 9.25 -9.00 -2.31
N TRP A 43 7.97 -8.95 -2.71
CA TRP A 43 6.93 -9.78 -2.09
C TRP A 43 7.16 -11.28 -2.25
N VAL A 44 7.83 -11.71 -3.32
CA VAL A 44 8.12 -13.13 -3.58
C VAL A 44 9.45 -13.60 -2.98
N ASP A 45 10.24 -12.71 -2.40
CA ASP A 45 11.48 -13.03 -1.71
C ASP A 45 11.50 -12.51 -0.27
N PRO A 46 11.00 -13.31 0.70
CA PRO A 46 10.96 -12.91 2.12
C PRO A 46 12.33 -12.58 2.74
N SER A 47 13.43 -13.03 2.14
CA SER A 47 14.78 -12.72 2.65
C SER A 47 15.10 -11.23 2.56
N THR A 48 14.39 -10.48 1.70
CA THR A 48 14.56 -9.03 1.53
C THR A 48 13.84 -8.20 2.60
N TRP A 49 12.88 -8.78 3.34
CA TRP A 49 11.96 -8.01 4.16
C TRP A 49 12.59 -7.48 5.46
N ARG A 50 13.36 -8.34 6.16
CA ARG A 50 13.90 -7.98 7.47
C ARG A 50 14.81 -6.76 7.42
N ALA A 51 15.66 -6.67 6.39
CA ALA A 51 16.62 -5.57 6.25
C ALA A 51 15.95 -4.20 6.09
N VAL A 52 14.76 -4.15 5.47
CA VAL A 52 14.01 -2.89 5.28
C VAL A 52 13.16 -2.52 6.49
N LEU A 53 12.83 -3.49 7.35
CA LEU A 53 12.00 -3.30 8.54
C LEU A 53 12.80 -2.99 9.80
N GLU A 54 14.11 -3.22 9.80
CA GLU A 54 14.96 -3.01 10.97
C GLU A 54 14.97 -1.54 11.39
N GLY A 55 14.55 -1.27 12.63
CA GLY A 55 14.42 0.08 13.19
C GLY A 55 13.23 0.89 12.68
N ALA A 56 12.40 0.34 11.79
CA ALA A 56 11.17 0.98 11.35
C ALA A 56 10.08 0.90 12.43
N LYS A 57 9.20 1.91 12.47
CA LYS A 57 8.05 1.99 13.39
C LYS A 57 6.71 1.88 12.66
N GLY A 58 6.67 2.20 11.38
CA GLY A 58 5.48 2.09 10.56
C GLY A 58 5.81 1.56 9.16
N ALA A 59 4.81 1.00 8.48
CA ALA A 59 4.93 0.60 7.08
C ALA A 59 3.65 0.90 6.30
N TYR A 60 3.81 1.54 5.14
CA TYR A 60 2.78 1.62 4.12
C TYR A 60 2.96 0.49 3.13
N LEU A 61 1.91 -0.29 2.90
CA LEU A 61 1.96 -1.47 2.04
C LEU A 61 1.11 -1.29 0.79
N THR A 62 1.75 -1.49 -0.37
CA THR A 62 1.06 -1.85 -1.61
C THR A 62 1.51 -3.24 -2.01
N TYR A 63 0.56 -4.11 -2.35
CA TYR A 63 0.89 -5.45 -2.84
C TYR A 63 0.95 -5.46 -4.37
N HIS A 64 1.86 -6.23 -4.94
CA HIS A 64 2.02 -6.38 -6.38
C HIS A 64 2.04 -7.88 -6.76
N PRO A 65 1.32 -8.30 -7.80
CA PRO A 65 0.61 -7.46 -8.78
C PRO A 65 -0.73 -6.91 -8.27
N ASP A 66 -1.43 -7.65 -7.40
CA ASP A 66 -2.75 -7.28 -6.88
C ASP A 66 -3.03 -8.01 -5.57
N LEU A 67 -3.62 -7.32 -4.58
CA LEU A 67 -3.89 -7.91 -3.26
C LEU A 67 -4.94 -9.03 -3.28
N SER A 68 -5.74 -9.12 -4.35
CA SER A 68 -6.76 -10.16 -4.51
C SER A 68 -6.23 -11.52 -4.95
N VAL A 69 -4.95 -11.60 -5.39
CA VAL A 69 -4.38 -12.88 -5.82
C VAL A 69 -4.24 -13.86 -4.65
N PRO A 70 -4.34 -15.18 -4.88
CA PRO A 70 -4.35 -16.18 -3.80
C PRO A 70 -3.14 -16.14 -2.88
N GLU A 71 -1.96 -15.81 -3.42
CA GLU A 71 -0.70 -15.78 -2.68
C GLU A 71 -0.60 -14.61 -1.70
N ALA A 72 -1.35 -13.52 -1.95
CA ALA A 72 -1.26 -12.29 -1.17
C ALA A 72 -1.58 -12.51 0.31
N GLU A 73 -2.60 -13.30 0.62
CA GLU A 73 -2.98 -13.62 1.99
C GLU A 73 -1.80 -14.21 2.78
N ASN A 74 -1.09 -15.18 2.18
CA ASN A 74 0.05 -15.81 2.85
C ASN A 74 1.24 -14.84 2.97
N HIS A 75 1.51 -14.04 1.93
CA HIS A 75 2.58 -13.04 1.98
C HIS A 75 2.32 -11.96 3.05
N ILE A 76 1.08 -11.48 3.18
CA ILE A 76 0.72 -10.54 4.25
C ILE A 76 0.91 -11.18 5.63
N ARG A 77 0.54 -12.46 5.81
CA ARG A 77 0.75 -13.20 7.05
C ARG A 77 2.23 -13.25 7.43
N MET A 78 3.06 -13.73 6.52
CA MET A 78 4.51 -13.82 6.73
C MET A 78 5.13 -12.44 6.96
N PHE A 79 4.70 -11.43 6.22
CA PHE A 79 5.16 -10.06 6.43
C PHE A 79 4.84 -9.55 7.84
N CYS A 80 3.62 -9.77 8.34
CA CYS A 80 3.23 -9.36 9.69
C CYS A 80 4.06 -10.06 10.77
N GLU A 81 4.44 -11.33 10.56
CA GLU A 81 5.32 -12.05 11.48
C GLU A 81 6.72 -11.39 11.53
N VAL A 82 7.33 -11.18 10.35
CA VAL A 82 8.65 -10.53 10.25
C VAL A 82 8.61 -9.10 10.79
N ALA A 83 7.53 -8.37 10.53
CA ALA A 83 7.33 -7.00 11.00
C ALA A 83 7.26 -6.92 12.53
N ARG A 84 6.51 -7.81 13.18
CA ARG A 84 6.47 -7.90 14.65
C ARG A 84 7.84 -8.22 15.23
N ASP A 85 8.52 -9.20 14.66
CA ASP A 85 9.86 -9.61 15.11
C ASP A 85 10.91 -8.51 14.93
N ALA A 86 10.70 -7.60 13.97
CA ALA A 86 11.52 -6.41 13.76
C ALA A 86 11.12 -5.23 14.67
N GLY A 87 10.03 -5.34 15.44
CA GLY A 87 9.53 -4.27 16.31
C GLY A 87 8.76 -3.16 15.60
N LEU A 88 8.18 -3.48 14.42
CA LEU A 88 7.23 -2.58 13.75
C LEU A 88 5.98 -2.44 14.60
N GLU A 89 5.41 -1.25 14.64
CA GLU A 89 4.27 -0.94 15.52
C GLU A 89 2.96 -0.75 14.74
N HIS A 90 3.03 -0.22 13.49
CA HIS A 90 1.85 0.19 12.75
C HIS A 90 1.97 -0.09 11.25
N VAL A 91 0.91 -0.62 10.67
CA VAL A 91 0.79 -0.91 9.24
C VAL A 91 -0.41 -0.18 8.63
N VAL A 92 -0.20 0.49 7.50
CA VAL A 92 -1.25 1.04 6.65
C VAL A 92 -1.25 0.26 5.35
N LEU A 93 -2.29 -0.54 5.10
CA LEU A 93 -2.44 -1.38 3.91
C LEU A 93 -3.37 -0.72 2.91
N LEU A 94 -2.91 -0.54 1.67
CA LEU A 94 -3.78 -0.24 0.54
C LEU A 94 -4.46 -1.52 0.07
N SER A 95 -5.78 -1.48 -0.03
CA SER A 95 -6.62 -2.63 -0.40
C SER A 95 -7.63 -2.26 -1.48
N GLY A 96 -8.14 -3.28 -2.18
CA GLY A 96 -9.20 -3.16 -3.18
C GLY A 96 -10.59 -3.28 -2.55
N ARG A 97 -11.44 -2.30 -2.83
CA ARG A 97 -12.82 -2.29 -2.33
C ARG A 97 -13.66 -3.36 -3.00
N GLY A 98 -14.29 -4.24 -2.18
CA GLY A 98 -15.21 -5.27 -2.66
C GLY A 98 -14.53 -6.49 -3.27
N GLU A 99 -13.24 -6.63 -3.14
CA GLU A 99 -12.46 -7.76 -3.63
C GLU A 99 -12.29 -8.81 -2.53
N GLU A 100 -12.78 -10.02 -2.79
CA GLU A 100 -12.81 -11.09 -1.79
C GLU A 100 -11.41 -11.53 -1.33
N GLY A 101 -10.45 -11.61 -2.27
CA GLY A 101 -9.05 -11.91 -1.97
C GLY A 101 -8.41 -10.84 -1.11
N ALA A 102 -8.63 -9.57 -1.44
CA ALA A 102 -8.14 -8.44 -0.64
C ALA A 102 -8.74 -8.45 0.77
N THR A 103 -10.03 -8.78 0.92
CA THR A 103 -10.68 -8.90 2.23
C THR A 103 -10.03 -9.97 3.10
N ARG A 104 -9.61 -11.11 2.53
CA ARG A 104 -8.87 -12.15 3.29
C ARG A 104 -7.50 -11.64 3.76
N ALA A 105 -6.76 -10.93 2.90
CA ALA A 105 -5.48 -10.33 3.27
C ALA A 105 -5.65 -9.24 4.36
N GLU A 106 -6.71 -8.42 4.29
CA GLU A 106 -7.05 -7.47 5.36
C GLU A 106 -7.30 -8.17 6.70
N GLN A 107 -8.03 -9.28 6.69
CA GLN A 107 -8.32 -10.03 7.92
C GLN A 107 -7.04 -10.54 8.58
N VAL A 108 -6.08 -11.03 7.79
CA VAL A 108 -4.76 -11.42 8.29
C VAL A 108 -4.05 -10.26 8.99
N LEU A 109 -4.07 -9.06 8.40
CA LEU A 109 -3.48 -7.88 9.04
C LEU A 109 -4.22 -7.52 10.33
N ARG A 110 -5.54 -7.55 10.35
CA ARG A 110 -6.37 -7.26 11.55
C ARG A 110 -6.05 -8.19 12.72
N GLU A 111 -5.74 -9.46 12.42
CA GLU A 111 -5.41 -10.49 13.40
C GLU A 111 -3.93 -10.56 13.77
N SER A 112 -3.09 -9.73 13.14
CA SER A 112 -1.62 -9.81 13.27
C SER A 112 -1.08 -9.39 14.63
N GLY A 113 -1.84 -8.62 15.42
CA GLY A 113 -1.37 -8.01 16.68
C GLY A 113 -0.58 -6.71 16.49
N LEU A 114 -0.39 -6.24 15.26
CA LEU A 114 0.10 -4.89 14.96
C LEU A 114 -1.05 -3.89 15.02
N ALA A 115 -0.76 -2.62 15.33
CA ALA A 115 -1.73 -1.56 15.03
C ALA A 115 -1.86 -1.44 13.50
N TRP A 116 -3.08 -1.21 13.02
CA TRP A 116 -3.35 -1.25 11.59
C TRP A 116 -4.35 -0.20 11.13
N ASN A 117 -4.24 0.16 9.86
CA ASN A 117 -5.31 0.79 9.08
C ASN A 117 -5.38 0.11 7.71
N VAL A 118 -6.57 0.05 7.15
CA VAL A 118 -6.81 -0.42 5.79
C VAL A 118 -7.45 0.72 5.00
N VAL A 119 -6.83 1.09 3.89
CA VAL A 119 -7.35 2.07 2.94
C VAL A 119 -7.96 1.29 1.77
N GLN A 120 -9.27 1.11 1.79
CA GLN A 120 -9.98 0.43 0.70
C GLN A 120 -10.28 1.42 -0.41
N ALA A 121 -9.64 1.24 -1.55
CA ALA A 121 -9.80 2.09 -2.72
C ALA A 121 -10.57 1.37 -3.83
N SER A 122 -11.38 2.12 -4.55
CA SER A 122 -11.92 1.73 -5.84
C SER A 122 -10.89 1.98 -6.94
N TRP A 123 -11.26 1.86 -8.21
CA TRP A 123 -10.37 2.13 -9.33
C TRP A 123 -9.87 3.58 -9.31
N PHE A 124 -8.60 3.75 -9.64
CA PHE A 124 -7.95 5.05 -9.57
C PHE A 124 -8.30 5.93 -10.78
N ALA A 125 -8.67 7.19 -10.54
CA ALA A 125 -8.87 8.18 -11.59
C ALA A 125 -7.62 8.31 -12.49
N GLN A 126 -6.42 8.19 -11.92
CA GLN A 126 -5.15 8.23 -12.66
C GLN A 126 -4.89 7.01 -13.56
N ASN A 127 -5.76 6.01 -13.57
CA ASN A 127 -5.68 4.97 -14.58
C ASN A 127 -5.97 5.52 -16.00
N PHE A 128 -6.71 6.63 -16.09
CA PHE A 128 -6.97 7.32 -17.35
C PHE A 128 -5.80 8.20 -17.84
N SER A 129 -4.90 8.64 -16.93
CA SER A 129 -3.82 9.59 -17.26
C SER A 129 -2.40 9.04 -17.04
N GLU A 130 -2.22 7.99 -16.22
CA GLU A 130 -0.90 7.50 -15.82
C GLU A 130 -0.74 5.99 -15.98
N SER A 131 -1.64 5.29 -16.71
CA SER A 131 -1.65 3.82 -16.78
C SER A 131 -2.23 3.31 -18.10
N PHE A 132 -2.55 2.02 -18.11
CA PHE A 132 -2.96 1.23 -19.27
C PHE A 132 -4.16 1.78 -20.07
N MET A 133 -4.98 2.64 -19.49
CA MET A 133 -6.11 3.26 -20.19
C MET A 133 -5.70 4.45 -21.05
N LEU A 134 -4.54 5.06 -20.78
CA LEU A 134 -4.11 6.30 -21.45
C LEU A 134 -3.94 6.10 -22.97
N ASP A 135 -3.31 5.02 -23.38
CA ASP A 135 -3.05 4.76 -24.80
C ASP A 135 -4.36 4.62 -25.59
N GLY A 136 -5.36 3.94 -25.02
CA GLY A 136 -6.67 3.84 -25.63
C GLY A 136 -7.38 5.20 -25.75
N ILE A 137 -7.26 6.04 -24.73
CA ILE A 137 -7.83 7.40 -24.75
C ILE A 137 -7.16 8.26 -25.81
N ILE A 138 -5.84 8.22 -25.93
CA ILE A 138 -5.08 8.95 -26.95
C ILE A 138 -5.46 8.46 -28.36
N ALA A 139 -5.67 7.15 -28.52
CA ALA A 139 -6.13 6.56 -29.80
C ALA A 139 -7.60 6.85 -30.12
N GLY A 140 -8.37 7.43 -29.18
CA GLY A 140 -9.78 7.71 -29.34
C GLY A 140 -10.69 6.49 -29.13
N GLU A 141 -10.17 5.39 -28.61
CA GLU A 141 -10.92 4.16 -28.34
C GLU A 141 -10.48 3.53 -27.02
N LEU A 142 -11.39 3.44 -26.05
CA LEU A 142 -11.16 2.76 -24.78
C LEU A 142 -12.14 1.59 -24.62
N VAL A 143 -11.62 0.37 -24.68
CA VAL A 143 -12.40 -0.86 -24.49
C VAL A 143 -12.19 -1.40 -23.08
N LEU A 144 -13.29 -1.46 -22.32
CA LEU A 144 -13.28 -1.98 -20.94
C LEU A 144 -14.41 -3.01 -20.78
N PRO A 145 -14.20 -4.09 -20.02
CA PRO A 145 -15.23 -5.09 -19.73
C PRO A 145 -16.20 -4.58 -18.64
N ALA A 146 -16.66 -3.34 -18.78
CA ALA A 146 -17.41 -2.65 -17.73
C ALA A 146 -18.92 -2.87 -17.80
N GLY A 147 -19.47 -3.15 -19.00
CA GLY A 147 -20.91 -3.28 -19.21
C GLY A 147 -21.66 -2.04 -18.71
N THR A 148 -22.65 -2.26 -17.82
CA THR A 148 -23.43 -1.20 -17.16
C THR A 148 -22.96 -0.89 -15.73
N SER A 149 -21.80 -1.42 -15.32
CA SER A 149 -21.24 -1.21 -13.99
C SER A 149 -20.97 0.27 -13.73
N ARG A 150 -21.30 0.71 -12.51
CA ARG A 150 -20.97 2.05 -12.03
C ARG A 150 -19.80 1.93 -11.06
N GLU A 151 -18.65 2.46 -11.44
CA GLU A 151 -17.46 2.43 -10.62
C GLU A 151 -17.20 3.81 -10.01
N PRO A 152 -17.14 3.94 -8.67
CA PRO A 152 -16.76 5.18 -8.03
C PRO A 152 -15.23 5.33 -8.09
N PHE A 153 -14.72 5.95 -9.14
CA PHE A 153 -13.29 6.25 -9.24
C PHE A 153 -12.84 7.16 -8.10
N ILE A 154 -11.62 6.90 -7.61
CA ILE A 154 -11.00 7.71 -6.57
C ILE A 154 -9.70 8.34 -7.06
N ASP A 155 -9.41 9.55 -6.62
CA ASP A 155 -8.13 10.20 -6.85
C ASP A 155 -7.06 9.56 -5.96
N ILE A 156 -5.90 9.22 -6.54
CA ILE A 156 -4.80 8.65 -5.75
C ILE A 156 -4.18 9.66 -4.78
N ASP A 157 -4.37 10.95 -4.99
CA ASP A 157 -3.96 11.98 -4.05
C ASP A 157 -4.80 11.91 -2.77
N ASP A 158 -6.11 11.66 -2.87
CA ASP A 158 -6.99 11.43 -1.72
C ASP A 158 -6.59 10.14 -0.96
N ILE A 159 -6.22 9.06 -1.69
CA ILE A 159 -5.68 7.85 -1.06
C ILE A 159 -4.43 8.17 -0.25
N ALA A 160 -3.52 8.96 -0.81
CA ALA A 160 -2.29 9.34 -0.14
C ALA A 160 -2.56 10.20 1.11
N ASP A 161 -3.51 11.13 1.04
CA ASP A 161 -3.89 11.98 2.18
C ASP A 161 -4.46 11.14 3.32
N VAL A 162 -5.36 10.18 3.03
CA VAL A 162 -5.90 9.25 4.03
C VAL A 162 -4.81 8.37 4.65
N ALA A 163 -3.90 7.83 3.84
CA ALA A 163 -2.80 7.01 4.34
C ALA A 163 -1.85 7.82 5.25
N VAL A 164 -1.56 9.07 4.89
CA VAL A 164 -0.75 9.98 5.71
C VAL A 164 -1.46 10.32 7.02
N ALA A 165 -2.76 10.63 6.98
CA ALA A 165 -3.56 10.89 8.18
C ALA A 165 -3.52 9.69 9.15
N ALA A 166 -3.60 8.46 8.64
CA ALA A 166 -3.49 7.24 9.45
C ALA A 166 -2.14 7.14 10.20
N PHE A 167 -1.04 7.64 9.63
CA PHE A 167 0.24 7.71 10.33
C PHE A 167 0.33 8.88 11.31
N MET A 168 -0.26 10.03 10.97
CA MET A 168 -0.10 11.28 11.72
C MET A 168 -1.06 11.40 12.89
N GLU A 169 -2.21 10.75 12.83
CA GLU A 169 -3.30 10.85 13.82
C GLU A 169 -3.44 9.55 14.62
N PRO A 170 -2.86 9.45 15.82
CA PRO A 170 -2.92 8.21 16.62
C PRO A 170 -4.34 7.74 16.93
N GLY A 171 -5.31 8.64 16.95
CA GLY A 171 -6.73 8.31 17.18
C GLY A 171 -7.40 7.55 16.01
N LEU A 172 -6.75 7.45 14.87
CA LEU A 172 -7.24 6.68 13.71
C LEU A 172 -6.75 5.22 13.69
N ARG A 173 -5.82 4.86 14.55
CA ARG A 173 -5.27 3.49 14.60
C ARG A 173 -6.25 2.51 15.25
N ASN A 174 -6.37 1.33 14.67
CA ASN A 174 -7.12 0.20 15.23
C ASN A 174 -6.20 -0.77 15.94
#